data_fa291f4128e06beded2653f713e2475d
#
_entry.id   fa291f4128e06beded2653f713e2475d
#
_cell.length_a   1.000
_cell.length_b   1.000
_cell.length_c   1.000
_cell.angle_alpha   90.00
_cell.angle_beta   90.00
_cell.angle_gamma   90.00
#
_symmetry.space_group_name_H-M   'P 1'
#
loop_
_entity.id
_entity.type
_entity.pdbx_description
1 polymer ?
#
loop_
_entity_poly.entity_id
_entity_poly.type
_entity_poly.pdbx_seq_one_letter_code
_entity_poly.pdbx_strand_id
1 'polypeptide(L)'
;GVRTALGLSNVSFGLPERRWINSAFLAMAVSCGLSLAIANPMGEEFMQIKRASDVLMNHDPQAREYIAHASDPEEKDGGVTRPDAPVRVQEKNRSPAQRVYDAVIDGSRGEIKDLIDKAVAGGVSPRQLVNETMVPAIQKVGELYEKKIYFLPQLIASAEAMKEGFEHLAPLLEAADACPKQKGTVILATVKDDIHDIGKNIVSLMLKNHGFHVIDLGKDVPDREIIDAVIRHKPQVVG
;
A
#
# COMPACT_ATOMS: atom_id res chain seq x y z
N GLY A 1 29.48 5.28 -3.75
CA GLY A 1 30.06 5.37 -2.41
C GLY A 1 30.89 4.14 -2.08
N VAL A 2 31.79 4.25 -1.11
CA VAL A 2 32.63 3.13 -0.63
C VAL A 2 31.77 2.24 0.29
N ARG A 3 31.82 0.93 0.09
CA ARG A 3 31.17 -0.01 1.02
C ARG A 3 32.04 -0.19 2.27
N THR A 4 31.43 -0.22 3.43
CA THR A 4 32.09 -0.34 4.72
C THR A 4 31.78 -1.69 5.37
N ALA A 5 32.79 -2.29 6.01
CA ALA A 5 32.63 -3.50 6.83
C ALA A 5 33.18 -3.26 8.22
N LEU A 6 32.48 -3.74 9.25
CA LEU A 6 32.84 -3.50 10.64
C LEU A 6 32.72 -4.77 11.48
N GLY A 7 33.76 -5.08 12.25
CA GLY A 7 33.73 -6.07 13.33
C GLY A 7 33.00 -5.51 14.57
N LEU A 8 31.71 -5.80 14.67
CA LEU A 8 30.81 -5.11 15.58
C LEU A 8 31.14 -5.36 17.07
N SER A 9 31.54 -6.57 17.40
CA SER A 9 31.76 -6.98 18.80
C SER A 9 32.96 -6.31 19.46
N ASN A 10 33.82 -5.65 18.71
CA ASN A 10 35.03 -5.00 19.25
C ASN A 10 34.67 -3.81 20.16
N VAL A 11 33.59 -3.10 19.89
CA VAL A 11 33.14 -1.92 20.67
C VAL A 11 32.85 -2.26 22.14
N SER A 12 32.45 -3.49 22.41
CA SER A 12 32.05 -3.94 23.74
C SER A 12 33.05 -4.86 24.42
N PHE A 13 34.25 -5.00 23.87
CA PHE A 13 35.24 -5.92 24.39
C PHE A 13 35.54 -5.62 25.89
N GLY A 14 35.50 -6.66 26.73
CA GLY A 14 35.73 -6.52 28.18
C GLY A 14 34.56 -5.95 28.99
N LEU A 15 33.46 -5.56 28.38
CA LEU A 15 32.28 -5.02 29.07
C LEU A 15 31.26 -6.12 29.41
N PRO A 16 30.51 -5.98 30.54
CA PRO A 16 29.36 -6.86 30.80
C PRO A 16 28.19 -6.56 29.85
N GLU A 17 27.23 -7.49 29.79
CA GLU A 17 25.98 -7.32 29.00
C GLU A 17 26.20 -6.82 27.55
N ARG A 18 27.24 -7.31 26.90
CA ARG A 18 27.70 -6.91 25.56
C ARG A 18 26.60 -6.88 24.50
N ARG A 19 25.57 -7.69 24.68
CA ARG A 19 24.43 -7.77 23.76
C ARG A 19 23.76 -6.40 23.54
N TRP A 20 23.55 -5.64 24.58
CA TRP A 20 22.90 -4.32 24.49
C TRP A 20 23.78 -3.29 23.78
N ILE A 21 25.07 -3.28 24.10
CA ILE A 21 26.03 -2.36 23.48
C ILE A 21 26.18 -2.69 21.99
N ASN A 22 26.30 -3.98 21.63
CA ASN A 22 26.41 -4.41 20.26
C ASN A 22 25.15 -4.10 19.45
N SER A 23 23.96 -4.30 20.02
CA SER A 23 22.69 -3.99 19.38
C SER A 23 22.51 -2.50 19.14
N ALA A 24 22.79 -1.67 20.16
CA ALA A 24 22.74 -0.21 20.04
C ALA A 24 23.75 0.29 19.00
N PHE A 25 24.98 -0.25 19.02
CA PHE A 25 26.02 0.15 18.08
C PHE A 25 25.67 -0.27 16.65
N LEU A 26 25.03 -1.43 16.45
CA LEU A 26 24.54 -1.84 15.13
C LEU A 26 23.56 -0.80 14.59
N ALA A 27 22.52 -0.41 15.35
CA ALA A 27 21.55 0.56 14.92
C ALA A 27 22.19 1.91 14.53
N MET A 28 23.13 2.40 15.36
CA MET A 28 23.87 3.62 15.08
C MET A 28 24.74 3.50 13.82
N ALA A 29 25.44 2.37 13.63
CA ALA A 29 26.31 2.15 12.49
C ALA A 29 25.50 2.01 11.18
N VAL A 30 24.34 1.35 11.21
CA VAL A 30 23.41 1.23 10.07
C VAL A 30 22.93 2.62 9.66
N SER A 31 22.53 3.46 10.63
CA SER A 31 22.07 4.83 10.34
C SER A 31 23.18 5.71 9.72
N CYS A 32 24.45 5.38 9.98
CA CYS A 32 25.61 6.03 9.36
C CYS A 32 26.05 5.40 8.05
N GLY A 33 25.30 4.44 7.48
CA GLY A 33 25.58 3.85 6.18
C GLY A 33 26.49 2.63 6.21
N LEU A 34 26.56 1.88 7.32
CA LEU A 34 27.29 0.61 7.37
C LEU A 34 26.73 -0.37 6.33
N SER A 35 27.62 -0.93 5.50
CA SER A 35 27.21 -1.87 4.44
C SER A 35 27.26 -3.33 4.88
N LEU A 36 28.16 -3.69 5.78
CA LEU A 36 28.37 -5.06 6.26
C LEU A 36 28.79 -5.06 7.74
N ALA A 37 28.10 -5.85 8.56
CA ALA A 37 28.48 -6.13 9.93
C ALA A 37 29.00 -7.55 10.08
N ILE A 38 30.18 -7.72 10.67
CA ILE A 38 30.71 -9.01 11.12
C ILE A 38 30.27 -9.18 12.57
N ALA A 39 29.26 -10.03 12.79
CA ALA A 39 28.64 -10.25 14.10
C ALA A 39 28.08 -11.68 14.19
N ASN A 40 27.73 -12.10 15.41
CA ASN A 40 27.08 -13.39 15.61
C ASN A 40 25.57 -13.29 15.26
N PRO A 41 25.08 -13.95 14.22
CA PRO A 41 23.67 -13.90 13.82
C PRO A 41 22.75 -14.76 14.73
N MET A 42 23.30 -15.55 15.66
CA MET A 42 22.53 -16.41 16.55
C MET A 42 21.86 -15.65 17.72
N GLY A 43 22.22 -14.39 17.93
CA GLY A 43 21.58 -13.54 18.95
C GLY A 43 20.23 -13.03 18.45
N GLU A 44 19.13 -13.52 19.02
CA GLU A 44 17.79 -13.15 18.57
C GLU A 44 17.53 -11.65 18.74
N GLU A 45 17.83 -11.08 19.92
CA GLU A 45 17.68 -9.63 20.19
C GLU A 45 18.49 -8.78 19.19
N PHE A 46 19.70 -9.23 18.85
CA PHE A 46 20.55 -8.56 17.89
C PHE A 46 19.92 -8.56 16.48
N MET A 47 19.36 -9.70 16.05
CA MET A 47 18.70 -9.80 14.77
C MET A 47 17.36 -9.03 14.72
N GLN A 48 16.65 -8.92 15.84
CA GLN A 48 15.47 -8.06 15.94
C GLN A 48 15.81 -6.58 15.79
N ILE A 49 16.88 -6.12 16.45
CA ILE A 49 17.37 -4.73 16.26
C ILE A 49 17.82 -4.49 14.81
N LYS A 50 18.48 -5.47 14.19
CA LYS A 50 18.84 -5.37 12.77
C LYS A 50 17.62 -5.17 11.89
N ARG A 51 16.57 -5.99 12.04
CA ARG A 51 15.33 -5.89 11.26
C ARG A 51 14.61 -4.56 11.53
N ALA A 52 14.53 -4.14 12.79
CA ALA A 52 13.95 -2.84 13.15
C ALA A 52 14.71 -1.67 12.50
N SER A 53 16.05 -1.75 12.49
CA SER A 53 16.89 -0.74 11.82
C SER A 53 16.64 -0.70 10.31
N ASP A 54 16.46 -1.86 9.67
CA ASP A 54 16.16 -1.92 8.23
C ASP A 54 14.82 -1.27 7.89
N VAL A 55 13.81 -1.44 8.74
CA VAL A 55 12.51 -0.74 8.58
C VAL A 55 12.71 0.78 8.67
N LEU A 56 13.40 1.26 9.70
CA LEU A 56 13.64 2.69 9.92
C LEU A 56 14.47 3.34 8.80
N MET A 57 15.39 2.58 8.20
CA MET A 57 16.24 3.03 7.09
C MET A 57 15.62 2.78 5.71
N ASN A 58 14.37 2.28 5.66
CA ASN A 58 13.66 1.90 4.43
C ASN A 58 14.42 0.84 3.58
N HIS A 59 15.17 -0.04 4.25
CA HIS A 59 15.80 -1.20 3.62
C HIS A 59 14.86 -2.42 3.59
N ASP A 60 13.83 -2.42 4.43
CA ASP A 60 12.74 -3.41 4.46
C ASP A 60 11.41 -2.72 4.08
N PRO A 61 11.10 -2.60 2.77
CA PRO A 61 9.88 -1.95 2.32
C PRO A 61 8.64 -2.63 2.89
N GLN A 62 7.71 -1.84 3.43
CA GLN A 62 6.47 -2.32 4.07
C GLN A 62 6.71 -3.17 5.34
N ALA A 63 7.92 -3.16 5.89
CA ALA A 63 8.32 -3.93 7.07
C ALA A 63 8.05 -5.45 6.94
N ARG A 64 8.19 -6.02 5.75
CA ARG A 64 7.85 -7.42 5.46
C ARG A 64 8.69 -8.41 6.26
N GLU A 65 10.00 -8.24 6.25
CA GLU A 65 10.93 -9.09 7.00
C GLU A 65 10.73 -8.93 8.51
N TYR A 66 10.55 -7.70 8.97
CA TYR A 66 10.29 -7.40 10.37
C TYR A 66 9.02 -8.10 10.86
N ILE A 67 7.89 -7.92 10.15
CA ILE A 67 6.61 -8.52 10.50
C ILE A 67 6.68 -10.05 10.48
N ALA A 68 7.35 -10.64 9.48
CA ALA A 68 7.48 -12.08 9.35
C ALA A 68 8.20 -12.74 10.56
N HIS A 69 9.04 -11.99 11.26
CA HIS A 69 9.83 -12.49 12.40
C HIS A 69 9.37 -11.95 13.76
N ALA A 70 8.51 -10.92 13.78
CA ALA A 70 7.98 -10.32 15.01
C ALA A 70 6.72 -11.01 15.54
N SER A 71 6.19 -12.03 14.84
CA SER A 71 5.01 -12.79 15.27
C SER A 71 5.33 -13.55 16.56
N ASP A 72 4.64 -13.18 17.63
CA ASP A 72 4.81 -13.73 18.97
C ASP A 72 4.64 -15.26 19.00
N PRO A 73 5.50 -16.01 19.71
CA PRO A 73 5.31 -17.45 19.91
C PRO A 73 3.99 -17.79 20.63
N GLU A 74 3.42 -16.88 21.40
CA GLU A 74 2.17 -17.11 22.14
C GLU A 74 0.91 -17.07 21.26
N GLU A 75 0.94 -16.43 20.08
CA GLU A 75 -0.16 -16.53 19.11
C GLU A 75 -0.12 -17.83 18.28
N LYS A 76 0.89 -18.68 18.46
CA LYS A 76 1.00 -19.95 17.74
C LYS A 76 0.03 -21.05 18.20
N ASP A 77 -0.66 -20.86 19.33
CA ASP A 77 -1.60 -21.89 19.85
C ASP A 77 -3.04 -21.72 19.35
N GLY A 78 -3.31 -20.69 18.57
CA GLY A 78 -4.59 -20.45 17.91
C GLY A 78 -4.58 -20.82 16.43
N GLY A 79 -4.13 -22.03 16.04
CA GLY A 79 -4.48 -22.71 14.78
C GLY A 79 -4.49 -21.90 13.47
N VAL A 80 -3.92 -20.71 13.42
CA VAL A 80 -3.74 -19.96 12.19
C VAL A 80 -2.42 -20.41 11.56
N THR A 81 -2.52 -21.46 10.76
CA THR A 81 -1.50 -21.74 9.76
C THR A 81 -1.21 -20.44 9.04
N ARG A 82 0.05 -19.97 9.09
CA ARG A 82 0.55 -18.89 8.25
C ARG A 82 -0.04 -19.11 6.86
N PRO A 83 -0.76 -18.15 6.28
CA PRO A 83 -0.83 -18.14 4.83
C PRO A 83 0.62 -17.93 4.42
N ASP A 84 1.16 -18.90 3.68
CA ASP A 84 2.47 -18.77 3.07
C ASP A 84 2.63 -17.32 2.59
N ALA A 85 3.72 -16.67 3.02
CA ALA A 85 4.18 -15.45 2.36
C ALA A 85 3.99 -15.72 0.87
N PRO A 86 3.34 -14.84 0.08
CA PRO A 86 2.93 -15.18 -1.25
C PRO A 86 4.12 -15.83 -1.94
N VAL A 87 4.05 -17.15 -2.02
CA VAL A 87 5.03 -17.97 -2.72
C VAL A 87 5.05 -17.30 -4.08
N ARG A 88 6.21 -16.81 -4.52
CA ARG A 88 6.43 -16.43 -5.91
C ARG A 88 6.18 -17.66 -6.77
N VAL A 89 4.89 -18.03 -6.87
CA VAL A 89 4.42 -19.07 -7.75
C VAL A 89 4.65 -18.53 -9.15
N GLN A 90 5.62 -19.12 -9.78
CA GLN A 90 6.02 -19.03 -11.19
C GLN A 90 5.26 -17.95 -11.99
N GLU A 91 5.92 -16.81 -12.23
CA GLU A 91 5.45 -15.64 -12.99
C GLU A 91 4.98 -15.96 -14.42
N LYS A 92 5.21 -17.18 -14.91
CA LYS A 92 5.07 -17.52 -16.33
C LYS A 92 3.65 -17.72 -16.83
N ASN A 93 2.61 -17.82 -15.96
CA ASN A 93 1.24 -18.15 -16.38
C ASN A 93 0.13 -17.24 -15.85
N ARG A 94 0.45 -16.07 -15.29
CA ARG A 94 -0.58 -15.13 -14.79
C ARG A 94 -1.12 -14.27 -15.92
N SER A 95 -2.45 -14.13 -15.99
CA SER A 95 -3.09 -13.20 -16.92
C SER A 95 -2.64 -11.75 -16.61
N PRO A 96 -2.66 -10.84 -17.61
CA PRO A 96 -2.33 -9.43 -17.35
C PRO A 96 -3.19 -8.81 -16.23
N ALA A 97 -4.48 -9.10 -16.17
CA ALA A 97 -5.37 -8.65 -15.10
C ALA A 97 -4.95 -9.20 -13.72
N GLN A 98 -4.56 -10.48 -13.63
CA GLN A 98 -4.09 -11.06 -12.39
C GLN A 98 -2.81 -10.37 -11.87
N ARG A 99 -1.92 -9.94 -12.75
CA ARG A 99 -0.72 -9.19 -12.36
C ARG A 99 -1.08 -7.80 -11.79
N VAL A 100 -2.11 -7.15 -12.33
CA VAL A 100 -2.61 -5.89 -11.77
C VAL A 100 -3.22 -6.13 -10.38
N TYR A 101 -3.99 -7.21 -10.21
CA TYR A 101 -4.54 -7.62 -8.92
C TYR A 101 -3.43 -7.83 -7.88
N ASP A 102 -2.42 -8.61 -8.24
CA ASP A 102 -1.28 -8.92 -7.37
C ASP A 102 -0.49 -7.65 -7.02
N ALA A 103 -0.30 -6.73 -7.98
CA ALA A 103 0.39 -5.46 -7.76
C ALA A 103 -0.34 -4.56 -6.74
N VAL A 104 -1.68 -4.57 -6.72
CA VAL A 104 -2.46 -3.86 -5.69
C VAL A 104 -2.29 -4.55 -4.33
N ILE A 105 -2.42 -5.89 -4.28
CA ILE A 105 -2.22 -6.66 -3.04
C ILE A 105 -0.83 -6.40 -2.46
N ASP A 106 0.21 -6.48 -3.30
CA ASP A 106 1.61 -6.33 -2.89
C ASP A 106 2.03 -4.86 -2.66
N GLY A 107 1.18 -3.90 -3.02
CA GLY A 107 1.52 -2.48 -2.95
C GLY A 107 2.65 -2.09 -3.91
N SER A 108 2.75 -2.74 -5.07
CA SER A 108 3.81 -2.54 -6.07
C SER A 108 3.56 -1.29 -6.91
N ARG A 109 3.68 -0.12 -6.31
CA ARG A 109 3.41 1.19 -6.90
C ARG A 109 4.17 1.45 -8.20
N GLY A 110 5.49 1.13 -8.22
CA GLY A 110 6.34 1.44 -9.38
C GLY A 110 6.00 0.67 -10.66
N GLU A 111 5.27 -0.44 -10.56
CA GLU A 111 4.97 -1.33 -11.70
C GLU A 111 3.51 -1.25 -12.16
N ILE A 112 2.62 -0.66 -11.35
CA ILE A 112 1.17 -0.74 -11.57
C ILE A 112 0.74 -0.16 -12.93
N LYS A 113 1.33 0.95 -13.37
CA LYS A 113 1.02 1.60 -14.65
C LYS A 113 1.37 0.71 -15.84
N ASP A 114 2.58 0.17 -15.85
CA ASP A 114 3.05 -0.72 -16.92
C ASP A 114 2.21 -2.01 -16.99
N LEU A 115 1.76 -2.52 -15.84
CA LEU A 115 0.90 -3.70 -15.79
C LEU A 115 -0.50 -3.40 -16.31
N ILE A 116 -1.04 -2.24 -16.00
CA ILE A 116 -2.32 -1.75 -16.54
C ILE A 116 -2.24 -1.60 -18.07
N ASP A 117 -1.19 -0.96 -18.59
CA ASP A 117 -1.00 -0.77 -20.03
C ASP A 117 -0.92 -2.12 -20.75
N LYS A 118 -0.20 -3.09 -20.20
CA LYS A 118 -0.13 -4.46 -20.74
C LYS A 118 -1.48 -5.16 -20.71
N ALA A 119 -2.28 -4.94 -19.66
CA ALA A 119 -3.61 -5.54 -19.54
C ALA A 119 -4.59 -4.93 -20.56
N VAL A 120 -4.56 -3.62 -20.73
CA VAL A 120 -5.37 -2.91 -21.73
C VAL A 120 -4.96 -3.30 -23.16
N ALA A 121 -3.68 -3.36 -23.45
CA ALA A 121 -3.16 -3.84 -24.73
C ALA A 121 -3.53 -5.31 -25.01
N GLY A 122 -3.67 -6.12 -23.95
CA GLY A 122 -4.16 -7.50 -24.00
C GLY A 122 -5.68 -7.64 -24.15
N GLY A 123 -6.42 -6.53 -24.32
CA GLY A 123 -7.86 -6.53 -24.58
C GLY A 123 -8.74 -6.46 -23.33
N VAL A 124 -8.17 -6.27 -22.14
CA VAL A 124 -8.97 -6.05 -20.91
C VAL A 124 -9.44 -4.59 -20.90
N SER A 125 -10.75 -4.37 -20.80
CA SER A 125 -11.25 -2.99 -20.79
C SER A 125 -10.85 -2.25 -19.49
N PRO A 126 -10.62 -0.93 -19.53
CA PRO A 126 -10.32 -0.13 -18.34
C PRO A 126 -11.38 -0.32 -17.23
N ARG A 127 -12.66 -0.43 -17.61
CA ARG A 127 -13.77 -0.65 -16.67
C ARG A 127 -13.69 -2.03 -15.98
N GLN A 128 -13.32 -3.08 -16.74
CA GLN A 128 -13.10 -4.40 -16.14
C GLN A 128 -11.92 -4.42 -15.18
N LEU A 129 -10.80 -3.76 -15.52
CA LEU A 129 -9.65 -3.65 -14.64
C LEU A 129 -10.03 -3.00 -13.30
N VAL A 130 -10.84 -1.95 -13.31
CA VAL A 130 -11.32 -1.32 -12.09
C VAL A 130 -12.23 -2.26 -11.30
N ASN A 131 -13.34 -2.70 -11.90
CA ASN A 131 -14.43 -3.34 -11.18
C ASN A 131 -14.13 -4.81 -10.83
N GLU A 132 -13.43 -5.53 -11.71
CA GLU A 132 -13.23 -6.97 -11.58
C GLU A 132 -11.82 -7.33 -11.09
N THR A 133 -10.90 -6.34 -11.02
CA THR A 133 -9.51 -6.58 -10.64
C THR A 133 -9.08 -5.71 -9.47
N MET A 134 -9.06 -4.39 -9.63
CA MET A 134 -8.49 -3.47 -8.64
C MET A 134 -9.36 -3.32 -7.39
N VAL A 135 -10.70 -3.20 -7.56
CA VAL A 135 -11.64 -3.10 -6.43
C VAL A 135 -11.64 -4.38 -5.61
N PRO A 136 -11.76 -5.59 -6.19
CA PRO A 136 -11.61 -6.83 -5.40
C PRO A 136 -10.26 -6.96 -4.71
N ALA A 137 -9.17 -6.48 -5.34
CA ALA A 137 -7.85 -6.51 -4.72
C ALA A 137 -7.79 -5.66 -3.44
N ILE A 138 -8.24 -4.40 -3.48
CA ILE A 138 -8.20 -3.53 -2.30
C ILE A 138 -9.18 -3.99 -1.20
N GLN A 139 -10.31 -4.60 -1.57
CA GLN A 139 -11.21 -5.24 -0.62
C GLN A 139 -10.50 -6.41 0.08
N LYS A 140 -9.76 -7.21 -0.66
CA LYS A 140 -8.96 -8.31 -0.10
C LYS A 140 -7.88 -7.81 0.86
N VAL A 141 -7.23 -6.69 0.56
CA VAL A 141 -6.28 -6.03 1.47
C VAL A 141 -6.97 -5.62 2.77
N GLY A 142 -8.18 -5.06 2.70
CA GLY A 142 -9.00 -4.74 3.88
C GLY A 142 -9.27 -5.97 4.75
N GLU A 143 -9.70 -7.09 4.13
CA GLU A 143 -9.92 -8.35 4.87
C GLU A 143 -8.64 -8.88 5.54
N LEU A 144 -7.49 -8.76 4.85
CA LEU A 144 -6.20 -9.20 5.40
C LEU A 144 -5.77 -8.33 6.58
N TYR A 145 -6.06 -7.03 6.51
CA TYR A 145 -5.81 -6.08 7.60
C TYR A 145 -6.71 -6.37 8.82
N GLU A 146 -8.01 -6.60 8.62
CA GLU A 146 -8.95 -6.97 9.70
C GLU A 146 -8.54 -8.28 10.40
N LYS A 147 -8.03 -9.24 9.62
CA LYS A 147 -7.51 -10.51 10.14
C LYS A 147 -6.11 -10.41 10.75
N LYS A 148 -5.54 -9.20 10.86
CA LYS A 148 -4.17 -8.96 11.36
C LYS A 148 -3.07 -9.74 10.61
N ILE A 149 -3.34 -10.11 9.35
CA ILE A 149 -2.35 -10.71 8.45
C ILE A 149 -1.54 -9.59 7.78
N TYR A 150 -2.22 -8.51 7.38
CA TYR A 150 -1.60 -7.25 6.92
C TYR A 150 -1.62 -6.23 8.06
N PHE A 151 -0.59 -5.39 8.07
CA PHE A 151 -0.42 -4.29 8.99
C PHE A 151 -0.49 -2.95 8.24
N LEU A 152 -0.47 -1.86 9.00
CA LEU A 152 -0.63 -0.51 8.43
C LEU A 152 0.33 -0.20 7.25
N PRO A 153 1.62 -0.58 7.27
CA PRO A 153 2.51 -0.32 6.14
C PRO A 153 2.05 -0.98 4.83
N GLN A 154 1.57 -2.23 4.88
CA GLN A 154 1.06 -2.93 3.69
C GLN A 154 -0.24 -2.29 3.21
N LEU A 155 -1.15 -1.95 4.14
CA LEU A 155 -2.40 -1.27 3.81
C LEU A 155 -2.14 0.05 3.08
N ILE A 156 -1.22 0.87 3.58
CA ILE A 156 -0.84 2.15 2.95
C ILE A 156 -0.25 1.92 1.56
N ALA A 157 0.69 0.96 1.43
CA ALA A 157 1.32 0.68 0.15
C ALA A 157 0.31 0.21 -0.91
N SER A 158 -0.63 -0.67 -0.53
CA SER A 158 -1.72 -1.13 -1.41
C SER A 158 -2.66 0.01 -1.81
N ALA A 159 -3.00 0.90 -0.87
CA ALA A 159 -3.83 2.07 -1.14
C ALA A 159 -3.13 3.05 -2.11
N GLU A 160 -1.82 3.25 -1.96
CA GLU A 160 -1.03 4.08 -2.88
C GLU A 160 -0.94 3.46 -4.28
N ALA A 161 -0.71 2.15 -4.38
CA ALA A 161 -0.72 1.45 -5.67
C ALA A 161 -2.09 1.53 -6.35
N MET A 162 -3.17 1.33 -5.58
CA MET A 162 -4.54 1.50 -6.06
C MET A 162 -4.77 2.91 -6.59
N LYS A 163 -4.39 3.94 -5.85
CA LYS A 163 -4.54 5.35 -6.24
C LYS A 163 -3.81 5.63 -7.56
N GLU A 164 -2.55 5.23 -7.66
CA GLU A 164 -1.72 5.47 -8.85
C GLU A 164 -2.27 4.74 -10.10
N GLY A 165 -2.76 3.51 -9.93
CA GLY A 165 -3.43 2.77 -10.98
C GLY A 165 -4.73 3.44 -11.44
N PHE A 166 -5.51 3.99 -10.51
CA PHE A 166 -6.72 4.75 -10.81
C PHE A 166 -6.44 6.04 -11.57
N GLU A 167 -5.49 6.82 -11.12
CA GLU A 167 -5.07 8.06 -11.80
C GLU A 167 -4.63 7.79 -13.23
N HIS A 168 -3.96 6.65 -13.46
CA HIS A 168 -3.54 6.24 -14.79
C HIS A 168 -4.71 5.79 -15.69
N LEU A 169 -5.72 5.10 -15.14
CA LEU A 169 -6.90 4.64 -15.86
C LEU A 169 -7.94 5.73 -16.13
N ALA A 170 -7.97 6.80 -15.34
CA ALA A 170 -9.00 7.84 -15.41
C ALA A 170 -9.18 8.42 -16.82
N PRO A 171 -8.13 8.83 -17.56
CA PRO A 171 -8.29 9.34 -18.93
C PRO A 171 -8.86 8.31 -19.90
N LEU A 172 -8.51 7.02 -19.74
CA LEU A 172 -8.97 5.93 -20.58
C LEU A 172 -10.46 5.62 -20.35
N LEU A 173 -10.91 5.78 -19.11
CA LEU A 173 -12.31 5.62 -18.71
C LEU A 173 -13.17 6.77 -19.25
N GLU A 174 -12.69 8.01 -19.15
CA GLU A 174 -13.37 9.18 -19.72
C GLU A 174 -13.50 9.10 -21.24
N ALA A 175 -12.47 8.61 -21.94
CA ALA A 175 -12.50 8.44 -23.38
C ALA A 175 -13.48 7.33 -23.83
N ALA A 176 -13.69 6.30 -23.01
CA ALA A 176 -14.60 5.20 -23.30
C ALA A 176 -16.09 5.56 -23.08
N ASP A 177 -16.38 6.60 -22.31
CA ASP A 177 -17.74 7.01 -21.90
C ASP A 177 -18.33 8.16 -22.76
N ALA A 178 -17.87 8.34 -23.98
CA ALA A 178 -18.45 9.32 -24.93
C ALA A 178 -19.92 8.99 -25.26
N CYS A 179 -20.78 9.24 -24.36
CA CYS A 179 -22.22 9.46 -24.35
C CYS A 179 -23.05 8.56 -23.40
N PRO A 180 -23.14 8.82 -22.10
CA PRO A 180 -24.26 8.29 -21.32
C PRO A 180 -25.33 9.37 -21.13
N LYS A 181 -26.61 8.97 -21.18
CA LYS A 181 -27.70 9.78 -20.66
C LYS A 181 -27.40 10.10 -19.19
N GLN A 182 -27.21 11.37 -18.88
CA GLN A 182 -26.92 11.87 -17.55
C GLN A 182 -28.04 11.43 -16.57
N LYS A 183 -27.71 10.53 -15.61
CA LYS A 183 -28.69 9.96 -14.67
C LYS A 183 -29.04 10.90 -13.52
N GLY A 184 -28.19 11.89 -13.27
CA GLY A 184 -28.34 12.85 -12.19
C GLY A 184 -27.01 13.44 -11.77
N THR A 185 -27.05 14.46 -10.91
CA THR A 185 -25.86 15.15 -10.37
C THR A 185 -25.61 14.72 -8.93
N VAL A 186 -24.39 14.36 -8.62
CA VAL A 186 -23.91 14.02 -7.27
C VAL A 186 -22.75 14.94 -6.91
N ILE A 187 -22.78 15.52 -5.71
CA ILE A 187 -21.64 16.25 -5.14
C ILE A 187 -20.95 15.31 -4.16
N LEU A 188 -19.63 15.24 -4.24
CA LEU A 188 -18.78 14.52 -3.29
C LEU A 188 -17.75 15.46 -2.68
N ALA A 189 -17.53 15.34 -1.37
CA ALA A 189 -16.52 16.11 -0.66
C ALA A 189 -15.96 15.30 0.51
N THR A 190 -14.67 15.46 0.81
CA THR A 190 -14.15 15.09 2.13
C THR A 190 -14.22 16.35 3.01
N VAL A 191 -14.92 16.24 4.14
CA VAL A 191 -15.21 17.35 5.03
C VAL A 191 -13.95 17.98 5.63
N LYS A 192 -14.09 19.17 6.14
CA LYS A 192 -13.02 19.91 6.80
C LYS A 192 -12.35 19.08 7.89
N ASP A 193 -11.05 19.22 8.01
CA ASP A 193 -10.16 18.51 8.93
C ASP A 193 -10.01 17.00 8.62
N ASP A 194 -10.56 16.50 7.51
CA ASP A 194 -10.33 15.16 7.00
C ASP A 194 -9.58 15.20 5.65
N ILE A 195 -8.48 14.44 5.58
CA ILE A 195 -7.63 14.35 4.38
C ILE A 195 -7.79 13.02 3.64
N HIS A 196 -8.64 12.11 4.14
CA HIS A 196 -8.86 10.79 3.57
C HIS A 196 -9.76 10.88 2.33
N ASP A 197 -9.17 10.88 1.13
CA ASP A 197 -9.90 11.05 -0.13
C ASP A 197 -9.93 9.83 -1.04
N ILE A 198 -9.19 8.76 -0.72
CA ILE A 198 -9.10 7.56 -1.57
C ILE A 198 -10.47 6.92 -1.78
N GLY A 199 -11.22 6.71 -0.70
CA GLY A 199 -12.57 6.15 -0.76
C GLY A 199 -13.52 7.01 -1.58
N LYS A 200 -13.52 8.32 -1.37
CA LYS A 200 -14.31 9.30 -2.13
C LYS A 200 -13.98 9.26 -3.63
N ASN A 201 -12.69 9.21 -3.98
CA ASN A 201 -12.24 9.19 -5.38
C ASN A 201 -12.69 7.91 -6.09
N ILE A 202 -12.68 6.75 -5.40
CA ILE A 202 -13.22 5.49 -5.91
C ILE A 202 -14.72 5.61 -6.16
N VAL A 203 -15.48 6.12 -5.20
CA VAL A 203 -16.93 6.32 -5.34
C VAL A 203 -17.24 7.30 -6.46
N SER A 204 -16.50 8.41 -6.56
CA SER A 204 -16.62 9.40 -7.64
C SER A 204 -16.50 8.72 -9.01
N LEU A 205 -15.46 7.91 -9.19
CA LEU A 205 -15.25 7.23 -10.45
C LEU A 205 -16.33 6.19 -10.75
N MET A 206 -16.75 5.40 -9.76
CA MET A 206 -17.83 4.42 -9.93
C MET A 206 -19.13 5.10 -10.35
N LEU A 207 -19.49 6.23 -9.72
CA LEU A 207 -20.69 6.99 -10.09
C LEU A 207 -20.58 7.58 -11.49
N LYS A 208 -19.43 8.14 -11.88
CA LYS A 208 -19.18 8.59 -13.26
C LYS A 208 -19.34 7.46 -14.25
N ASN A 209 -18.79 6.28 -13.96
CA ASN A 209 -18.92 5.09 -14.79
C ASN A 209 -20.37 4.59 -14.94
N HIS A 210 -21.22 4.87 -13.95
CA HIS A 210 -22.65 4.57 -14.02
C HIS A 210 -23.49 5.68 -14.64
N GLY A 211 -22.88 6.72 -15.19
CA GLY A 211 -23.52 7.80 -15.93
C GLY A 211 -24.09 8.93 -15.05
N PHE A 212 -23.60 9.07 -13.81
CA PHE A 212 -23.88 10.23 -12.98
C PHE A 212 -22.90 11.38 -13.29
N HIS A 213 -23.41 12.59 -13.25
CA HIS A 213 -22.58 13.78 -13.24
C HIS A 213 -22.04 14.02 -11.84
N VAL A 214 -20.74 13.78 -11.61
CA VAL A 214 -20.14 13.91 -10.29
C VAL A 214 -19.32 15.18 -10.23
N ILE A 215 -19.68 16.06 -9.28
CA ILE A 215 -18.94 17.25 -8.91
C ILE A 215 -18.16 16.90 -7.65
N ASP A 216 -16.85 16.78 -7.80
CA ASP A 216 -15.93 16.49 -6.70
C ASP A 216 -15.32 17.80 -6.20
N LEU A 217 -15.62 18.15 -4.95
CA LEU A 217 -15.12 19.36 -4.30
C LEU A 217 -13.72 19.18 -3.70
N GLY A 218 -13.20 17.94 -3.71
CA GLY A 218 -11.88 17.66 -3.15
C GLY A 218 -11.92 17.21 -1.69
N LYS A 219 -10.85 17.49 -0.97
CA LYS A 219 -10.66 17.16 0.45
C LYS A 219 -10.49 18.42 1.30
N ASP A 220 -10.67 18.25 2.62
CA ASP A 220 -10.58 19.36 3.59
C ASP A 220 -11.51 20.52 3.23
N VAL A 221 -12.74 20.18 2.80
CA VAL A 221 -13.70 21.16 2.26
C VAL A 221 -14.55 21.75 3.39
N PRO A 222 -14.55 23.08 3.56
CA PRO A 222 -15.38 23.73 4.56
C PRO A 222 -16.88 23.53 4.30
N ASP A 223 -17.68 23.36 5.35
CA ASP A 223 -19.15 23.16 5.28
C ASP A 223 -19.84 24.21 4.39
N ARG A 224 -19.39 25.46 4.47
CA ARG A 224 -19.92 26.59 3.69
C ARG A 224 -19.74 26.38 2.19
N GLU A 225 -18.60 25.83 1.78
CA GLU A 225 -18.32 25.56 0.37
C GLU A 225 -19.18 24.42 -0.15
N ILE A 226 -19.42 23.38 0.68
CA ILE A 226 -20.35 22.28 0.36
C ILE A 226 -21.77 22.83 0.18
N ILE A 227 -22.23 23.70 1.09
CA ILE A 227 -23.56 24.31 1.03
C ILE A 227 -23.69 25.19 -0.23
N ASP A 228 -22.71 26.01 -0.51
CA ASP A 228 -22.71 26.87 -1.70
C ASP A 228 -22.74 26.06 -3.00
N ALA A 229 -22.02 24.95 -3.05
CA ALA A 229 -22.05 24.02 -4.17
C ALA A 229 -23.42 23.37 -4.35
N VAL A 230 -24.07 22.96 -3.24
CA VAL A 230 -25.43 22.39 -3.25
C VAL A 230 -26.44 23.40 -3.79
N ILE A 231 -26.39 24.64 -3.32
CA ILE A 231 -27.30 25.72 -3.77
C ILE A 231 -27.10 25.99 -5.28
N ARG A 232 -25.84 26.02 -5.73
CA ARG A 232 -25.46 26.31 -7.13
C ARG A 232 -25.84 25.21 -8.09
N HIS A 233 -25.55 23.96 -7.74
CA HIS A 233 -25.67 22.82 -8.65
C HIS A 233 -26.95 21.99 -8.46
N LYS A 234 -27.68 22.17 -7.36
CA LYS A 234 -28.93 21.47 -7.02
C LYS A 234 -28.84 19.95 -7.26
N PRO A 235 -27.85 19.27 -6.66
CA PRO A 235 -27.63 17.85 -6.88
C PRO A 235 -28.77 17.02 -6.31
N GLN A 236 -28.92 15.77 -6.80
CA GLN A 236 -29.84 14.80 -6.23
C GLN A 236 -29.26 14.11 -4.98
N VAL A 237 -27.93 14.05 -4.89
CA VAL A 237 -27.22 13.42 -3.76
C VAL A 237 -25.98 14.24 -3.41
N VAL A 238 -25.68 14.31 -2.10
CA VAL A 238 -24.44 14.84 -1.53
C VAL A 238 -23.83 13.77 -0.65
N GLY A 239 -22.55 13.50 -0.82
CA GLY A 239 -21.80 12.51 -0.05
C GLY A 239 -20.37 12.95 0.25
#